data_e943d9bb946b46640e5af53c375373ef
#
_entry.id   e943d9bb946b46640e5af53c375373ef
#
_cell.length_a   1.000
_cell.length_b   1.000
_cell.length_c   1.000
_cell.angle_alpha   90.00
_cell.angle_beta   90.00
_cell.angle_gamma   90.00
#
_symmetry.space_group_name_H-M   'P 1'
#
loop_
_entity.id
_entity.type
_entity.pdbx_description
1 polymer ?
#
loop_
_entity_poly.entity_id
_entity_poly.type
_entity_poly.pdbx_seq_one_letter_code
_entity_poly.pdbx_strand_id
1 'polypeptide(L)'
;MKDRFTPENISELAPNEVFVFGSNLMGHHGGGAAWVAMNRFGAIWGQGVGLQGQSYGIPTMQVGVETIVPYVEEFIDFAADHPEMTFLVTRIGCGIAGFRDEEIAPLFKEALEAENIVLPKSFVTLLLSKC
;
A
#
# COMPACT_ATOMS: atom_id res chain seq x y z
N MET A 1 -18.77 -2.11 -3.78
CA MET A 1 -17.89 -2.77 -4.76
C MET A 1 -16.91 -1.79 -5.37
N LYS A 2 -15.69 -2.21 -5.58
CA LYS A 2 -14.65 -1.35 -6.16
C LYS A 2 -14.78 -1.30 -7.67
N ASP A 3 -14.89 -0.09 -8.22
CA ASP A 3 -14.89 0.13 -9.68
C ASP A 3 -13.73 1.02 -10.11
N ARG A 4 -12.83 1.35 -9.19
CA ARG A 4 -11.58 2.04 -9.46
C ARG A 4 -10.44 1.19 -8.94
N PHE A 5 -9.36 1.09 -9.74
CA PHE A 5 -8.18 0.29 -9.36
C PHE A 5 -6.93 1.15 -9.41
N THR A 6 -5.95 0.79 -8.58
CA THR A 6 -4.66 1.48 -8.59
C THR A 6 -3.99 1.30 -9.95
N PRO A 7 -3.60 2.39 -10.64
CA PRO A 7 -2.84 2.27 -11.89
C PRO A 7 -1.51 1.57 -11.68
N GLU A 8 -1.05 0.84 -12.67
CA GLU A 8 0.24 0.14 -12.57
C GLU A 8 1.42 1.10 -12.46
N ASN A 9 1.33 2.24 -13.16
CA ASN A 9 2.40 3.24 -13.14
C ASN A 9 1.80 4.57 -12.71
N ILE A 10 2.21 5.02 -11.53
CA ILE A 10 1.75 6.29 -10.98
C ILE A 10 2.88 7.29 -11.10
N SER A 11 2.69 8.32 -11.94
CA SER A 11 3.67 9.38 -12.11
C SER A 11 3.25 10.68 -11.43
N GLU A 12 1.97 10.83 -11.13
CA GLU A 12 1.40 12.02 -10.52
C GLU A 12 0.29 11.63 -9.54
N LEU A 13 0.08 12.49 -8.55
CA LEU A 13 -0.99 12.34 -7.57
C LEU A 13 -1.78 13.64 -7.50
N ALA A 14 -3.11 13.51 -7.33
CA ALA A 14 -3.93 14.65 -6.95
C ALA A 14 -3.57 15.08 -5.52
N PRO A 15 -3.88 16.32 -5.12
CA PRO A 15 -3.46 16.82 -3.80
C PRO A 15 -3.92 15.98 -2.61
N ASN A 16 -5.05 15.27 -2.74
CA ASN A 16 -5.58 14.43 -1.67
C ASN A 16 -5.22 12.95 -1.80
N GLU A 17 -4.43 12.60 -2.81
CA GLU A 17 -4.06 11.20 -3.03
C GLU A 17 -2.75 10.86 -2.34
N VAL A 18 -2.68 9.63 -1.83
CA VAL A 18 -1.51 9.12 -1.11
C VAL A 18 -1.04 7.83 -1.78
N PHE A 19 0.26 7.76 -2.04
CA PHE A 19 0.91 6.61 -2.68
C PHE A 19 1.29 5.62 -1.59
N VAL A 20 0.61 4.47 -1.52
CA VAL A 20 0.89 3.46 -0.50
C VAL A 20 1.86 2.44 -1.07
N PHE A 21 2.99 2.27 -0.41
CA PHE A 21 4.09 1.47 -0.96
C PHE A 21 4.64 0.48 0.08
N GLY A 22 5.23 -0.60 -0.44
CA GLY A 22 5.94 -1.56 0.40
C GLY A 22 7.30 -1.01 0.78
N SER A 23 7.58 -0.98 2.07
CA SER A 23 8.82 -0.44 2.61
C SER A 23 9.56 -1.51 3.40
N ASN A 24 10.56 -1.09 4.17
CA ASN A 24 11.22 -1.91 5.18
C ASN A 24 11.25 -1.13 6.49
N LEU A 25 11.45 -1.83 7.59
CA LEU A 25 11.40 -1.21 8.92
C LEU A 25 12.47 -0.12 9.11
N MET A 26 13.58 -0.25 8.42
CA MET A 26 14.67 0.75 8.51
C MET A 26 14.37 2.01 7.70
N GLY A 27 13.38 1.96 6.81
CA GLY A 27 13.06 3.09 5.96
C GLY A 27 14.09 3.34 4.87
N HIS A 28 14.80 2.31 4.45
CA HIS A 28 15.79 2.42 3.38
C HIS A 28 15.08 2.28 2.03
N HIS A 29 14.69 3.41 1.45
CA HIS A 29 13.88 3.47 0.23
C HIS A 29 14.79 3.42 -1.02
N GLY A 30 15.53 2.33 -1.15
CA GLY A 30 16.57 2.21 -2.16
C GLY A 30 16.14 1.66 -3.51
N GLY A 31 14.94 1.09 -3.63
CA GLY A 31 14.51 0.50 -4.88
C GLY A 31 13.01 0.30 -4.97
N GLY A 32 12.52 0.00 -6.19
CA GLY A 32 11.12 -0.28 -6.45
C GLY A 32 10.21 0.88 -6.12
N ALA A 33 9.01 0.57 -5.63
CA ALA A 33 8.02 1.59 -5.30
C ALA A 33 8.50 2.53 -4.19
N ALA A 34 9.33 2.03 -3.26
CA ALA A 34 9.87 2.87 -2.20
C ALA A 34 10.77 3.99 -2.75
N TRP A 35 11.58 3.67 -3.77
CA TRP A 35 12.41 4.65 -4.45
C TRP A 35 11.55 5.73 -5.13
N VAL A 36 10.48 5.30 -5.80
CA VAL A 36 9.53 6.21 -6.45
C VAL A 36 8.89 7.11 -5.41
N ALA A 37 8.44 6.52 -4.29
CA ALA A 37 7.81 7.28 -3.21
C ALA A 37 8.75 8.36 -2.67
N MET A 38 10.03 8.02 -2.47
CA MET A 38 11.00 8.98 -1.94
C MET A 38 11.32 10.08 -2.94
N ASN A 39 11.47 9.73 -4.21
CA ASN A 39 11.89 10.70 -5.22
C ASN A 39 10.75 11.55 -5.78
N ARG A 40 9.51 11.10 -5.67
CA ARG A 40 8.38 11.79 -6.27
C ARG A 40 7.27 12.20 -5.30
N PHE A 41 7.10 11.48 -4.20
CA PHE A 41 5.92 11.64 -3.36
C PHE A 41 6.23 11.87 -1.89
N GLY A 42 7.42 12.31 -1.60
CA GLY A 42 7.75 12.82 -0.29
C GLY A 42 8.08 11.80 0.79
N ALA A 43 8.30 10.53 0.42
CA ALA A 43 8.72 9.54 1.40
C ALA A 43 10.09 9.91 1.96
N ILE A 44 10.29 9.58 3.23
CA ILE A 44 11.45 10.03 4.00
C ILE A 44 12.39 8.86 4.25
N TRP A 45 13.66 9.03 3.85
CA TRP A 45 14.70 8.04 4.18
C TRP A 45 14.79 7.91 5.69
N GLY A 46 14.71 6.68 6.16
CA GLY A 46 14.76 6.39 7.59
C GLY A 46 13.39 6.18 8.22
N GLN A 47 12.31 6.47 7.50
CA GLN A 47 10.95 6.23 7.99
C GLN A 47 10.31 5.08 7.21
N GLY A 48 10.15 3.94 7.86
CA GLY A 48 9.59 2.74 7.19
C GLY A 48 8.09 2.61 7.30
N VAL A 49 7.46 3.26 8.28
CA VAL A 49 6.04 3.05 8.57
C VAL A 49 5.29 4.37 8.57
N GLY A 50 4.10 4.36 7.98
CA GLY A 50 3.14 5.43 8.14
C GLY A 50 3.23 6.54 7.11
N LEU A 51 2.46 7.59 7.35
CA LEU A 51 2.34 8.73 6.44
C LEU A 51 3.62 9.54 6.41
N GLN A 52 4.08 9.85 5.20
CA GLN A 52 5.30 10.63 4.96
C GLN A 52 5.14 11.32 3.61
N GLY A 53 4.92 12.65 3.64
CA GLY A 53 4.58 13.41 2.44
C GLY A 53 3.25 12.93 1.88
N GLN A 54 3.21 12.67 0.57
CA GLN A 54 2.06 12.07 -0.07
C GLN A 54 2.23 10.55 -0.22
N SER A 55 2.94 9.93 0.72
CA SER A 55 3.19 8.48 0.70
C SER A 55 2.83 7.87 2.04
N TYR A 56 2.57 6.57 2.04
CA TYR A 56 2.34 5.80 3.26
C TYR A 56 3.11 4.49 3.14
N GLY A 57 4.00 4.24 4.08
CA GLY A 57 4.86 3.05 4.07
C GLY A 57 4.26 1.90 4.86
N ILE A 58 4.23 0.71 4.25
CA ILE A 58 3.85 -0.54 4.90
C ILE A 58 5.05 -1.47 4.79
N PRO A 59 5.74 -1.78 5.90
CA PRO A 59 6.94 -2.62 5.82
C PRO A 59 6.60 -4.06 5.42
N THR A 60 7.33 -4.57 4.44
CA THR A 60 7.08 -5.90 3.84
C THR A 60 8.31 -6.79 3.80
N MET A 61 9.43 -6.34 4.33
CA MET A 61 10.71 -7.07 4.20
C MET A 61 11.04 -7.93 5.42
N GLN A 62 10.11 -8.08 6.34
CA GLN A 62 10.26 -8.99 7.47
C GLN A 62 10.04 -10.42 6.98
N VAL A 63 10.39 -11.39 7.79
CA VAL A 63 10.20 -12.79 7.44
C VAL A 63 8.73 -13.17 7.67
N GLY A 64 8.06 -13.63 6.60
CA GLY A 64 6.69 -14.15 6.68
C GLY A 64 5.61 -13.09 6.49
N VAL A 65 4.54 -13.49 5.78
CA VAL A 65 3.43 -12.58 5.49
C VAL A 65 2.69 -12.15 6.77
N GLU A 66 2.70 -13.00 7.80
CA GLU A 66 2.05 -12.68 9.07
C GLU A 66 2.65 -11.46 9.76
N THR A 67 3.89 -11.12 9.46
CA THR A 67 4.53 -9.93 10.04
C THR A 67 4.01 -8.64 9.44
N ILE A 68 3.34 -8.74 8.29
CA ILE A 68 2.80 -7.56 7.59
C ILE A 68 1.40 -7.22 8.12
N VAL A 69 0.68 -8.22 8.64
CA VAL A 69 -0.72 -8.07 9.08
C VAL A 69 -0.95 -6.85 9.98
N PRO A 70 -0.19 -6.65 11.08
CA PRO A 70 -0.46 -5.51 11.95
C PRO A 70 -0.26 -4.17 11.26
N TYR A 71 0.64 -4.09 10.31
CA TYR A 71 0.89 -2.84 9.59
C TYR A 71 -0.21 -2.53 8.57
N VAL A 72 -0.81 -3.57 7.96
CA VAL A 72 -1.95 -3.37 7.09
C VAL A 72 -3.18 -2.95 7.90
N GLU A 73 -3.38 -3.57 9.06
CA GLU A 73 -4.48 -3.20 9.95
C GLU A 73 -4.35 -1.76 10.41
N GLU A 74 -3.15 -1.35 10.79
CA GLU A 74 -2.87 0.03 11.18
C GLU A 74 -3.16 0.99 10.02
N PHE A 75 -2.79 0.61 8.81
CA PHE A 75 -3.07 1.40 7.62
C PHE A 75 -4.58 1.57 7.38
N ILE A 76 -5.33 0.47 7.48
CA ILE A 76 -6.78 0.53 7.26
C ILE A 76 -7.44 1.42 8.30
N ASP A 77 -7.00 1.34 9.56
CA ASP A 77 -7.51 2.22 10.61
C ASP A 77 -7.15 3.67 10.33
N PHE A 78 -5.93 3.93 9.88
CA PHE A 78 -5.50 5.27 9.54
C PHE A 78 -6.37 5.86 8.42
N ALA A 79 -6.66 5.06 7.39
CA ALA A 79 -7.48 5.50 6.28
C ALA A 79 -8.91 5.82 6.74
N ALA A 80 -9.44 5.03 7.67
CA ALA A 80 -10.77 5.27 8.21
C ALA A 80 -10.86 6.60 8.94
N ASP A 81 -9.76 7.02 9.56
CA ASP A 81 -9.68 8.30 10.28
C ASP A 81 -9.41 9.49 9.36
N HIS A 82 -9.15 9.24 8.08
CA HIS A 82 -8.79 10.29 7.12
C HIS A 82 -9.61 10.18 5.84
N PRO A 83 -10.95 10.36 5.95
CA PRO A 83 -11.81 10.24 4.76
C PRO A 83 -11.55 11.30 3.70
N GLU A 84 -10.86 12.37 4.05
CA GLU A 84 -10.48 13.43 3.09
C GLU A 84 -9.35 12.99 2.16
N MET A 85 -8.63 11.92 2.50
CA MET A 85 -7.53 11.40 1.68
C MET A 85 -7.98 10.17 0.89
N THR A 86 -7.38 9.97 -0.27
CA THR A 86 -7.59 8.76 -1.07
C THR A 86 -6.26 8.02 -1.16
N PHE A 87 -6.26 6.76 -0.75
CA PHE A 87 -5.04 5.95 -0.66
C PHE A 87 -4.95 5.00 -1.84
N LEU A 88 -3.93 5.20 -2.69
CA LEU A 88 -3.70 4.34 -3.85
C LEU A 88 -2.70 3.25 -3.45
N VAL A 89 -3.21 2.05 -3.16
CA VAL A 89 -2.38 0.94 -2.71
C VAL A 89 -1.72 0.28 -3.91
N THR A 90 -0.39 0.23 -3.92
CA THR A 90 0.37 -0.49 -4.93
C THR A 90 0.41 -1.98 -4.56
N ARG A 91 0.99 -2.81 -5.43
CA ARG A 91 1.13 -4.26 -5.13
C ARG A 91 2.25 -4.46 -4.12
N ILE A 92 2.02 -4.01 -2.90
CA ILE A 92 3.03 -4.07 -1.84
C ILE A 92 3.45 -5.51 -1.59
N GLY A 93 4.73 -5.72 -1.29
CA GLY A 93 5.27 -7.03 -1.01
C GLY A 93 5.44 -7.93 -2.23
N CYS A 94 4.90 -7.55 -3.39
CA CYS A 94 4.93 -8.41 -4.58
C CYS A 94 6.10 -8.10 -5.52
N GLY A 95 6.92 -7.13 -5.17
CA GLY A 95 8.13 -6.79 -5.92
C GLY A 95 9.37 -7.36 -5.24
N ILE A 96 10.19 -6.49 -4.69
CA ILE A 96 11.48 -6.86 -4.08
C ILE A 96 11.30 -7.88 -2.94
N ALA A 97 10.23 -7.76 -2.15
CA ALA A 97 9.99 -8.66 -1.04
C ALA A 97 9.63 -10.09 -1.48
N GLY A 98 9.17 -10.26 -2.73
CA GLY A 98 8.99 -11.58 -3.32
C GLY A 98 7.70 -12.30 -2.97
N PHE A 99 6.73 -11.66 -2.32
CA PHE A 99 5.44 -12.29 -2.05
C PHE A 99 4.58 -12.31 -3.32
N ARG A 100 3.62 -13.21 -3.34
CA ARG A 100 2.64 -13.28 -4.44
C ARG A 100 1.37 -12.53 -4.08
N ASP A 101 0.63 -12.12 -5.11
CA ASP A 101 -0.66 -11.44 -4.90
C ASP A 101 -1.57 -12.27 -3.99
N GLU A 102 -1.58 -13.61 -4.16
CA GLU A 102 -2.41 -14.50 -3.36
C GLU A 102 -2.05 -14.47 -1.88
N GLU A 103 -0.82 -14.10 -1.55
CA GLU A 103 -0.38 -13.99 -0.16
C GLU A 103 -0.71 -12.64 0.46
N ILE A 104 -0.68 -11.58 -0.33
CA ILE A 104 -0.85 -10.21 0.16
C ILE A 104 -2.31 -9.75 0.09
N ALA A 105 -3.01 -10.07 -0.99
CA ALA A 105 -4.39 -9.60 -1.19
C ALA A 105 -5.31 -9.89 0.00
N PRO A 106 -5.27 -11.08 0.63
CA PRO A 106 -6.16 -11.37 1.76
C PRO A 106 -6.01 -10.39 2.93
N LEU A 107 -4.83 -9.77 3.08
CA LEU A 107 -4.59 -8.81 4.17
C LEU A 107 -5.45 -7.55 3.99
N PHE A 108 -5.89 -7.28 2.76
CA PHE A 108 -6.67 -6.09 2.42
C PHE A 108 -8.16 -6.36 2.27
N LYS A 109 -8.64 -7.51 2.74
CA LYS A 109 -10.05 -7.88 2.60
C LYS A 109 -10.99 -6.79 3.13
N GLU A 110 -10.69 -6.24 4.30
CA GLU A 110 -11.52 -5.20 4.90
C GLU A 110 -11.50 -3.90 4.11
N ALA A 111 -10.45 -3.67 3.33
CA ALA A 111 -10.34 -2.47 2.51
C ALA A 111 -11.31 -2.47 1.32
N LEU A 112 -11.90 -3.61 0.99
CA LEU A 112 -12.92 -3.65 -0.08
C LEU A 112 -14.10 -2.75 0.21
N GLU A 113 -14.43 -2.55 1.49
CA GLU A 113 -15.57 -1.73 1.90
C GLU A 113 -15.18 -0.28 2.15
N ALA A 114 -13.89 0.05 2.12
CA ALA A 114 -13.43 1.41 2.37
C ALA A 114 -13.50 2.22 1.07
N GLU A 115 -14.22 3.34 1.12
CA GLU A 115 -14.41 4.18 -0.08
C GLU A 115 -13.14 4.92 -0.49
N ASN A 116 -12.25 5.20 0.46
CA ASN A 116 -11.05 5.97 0.21
C ASN A 116 -9.78 5.13 0.06
N ILE A 117 -9.91 3.81 -0.06
CA ILE A 117 -8.77 2.93 -0.35
C ILE A 117 -8.97 2.33 -1.73
N VAL A 118 -8.03 2.62 -2.63
CA VAL A 118 -8.02 2.07 -3.99
C VAL A 118 -7.00 0.94 -4.01
N LEU A 119 -7.41 -0.23 -4.48
CA LEU A 119 -6.57 -1.43 -4.50
C LEU A 119 -6.14 -1.79 -5.91
N PRO A 120 -5.02 -2.52 -6.06
CA PRO A 120 -4.66 -3.08 -7.35
C PRO A 120 -5.77 -4.01 -7.87
N LYS A 121 -5.98 -4.01 -9.18
CA LYS A 121 -7.00 -4.87 -9.78
C LYS A 121 -6.77 -6.34 -9.44
N SER A 122 -5.51 -6.78 -9.42
CA SER A 122 -5.17 -8.16 -9.09
C SER A 122 -5.63 -8.54 -7.69
N PHE A 123 -5.52 -7.62 -6.72
CA PHE A 123 -5.98 -7.86 -5.35
C PHE A 123 -7.49 -7.99 -5.30
N VAL A 124 -8.19 -7.07 -5.97
CA VAL A 124 -9.67 -7.08 -5.97
C VAL A 124 -10.19 -8.36 -6.63
N THR A 125 -9.59 -8.74 -7.75
CA THR A 125 -9.98 -9.95 -8.46
C THR A 125 -9.85 -11.18 -7.57
N LEU A 126 -8.73 -11.29 -6.86
CA LEU A 126 -8.50 -12.42 -5.95
C LEU A 126 -9.48 -12.42 -4.78
N LEU A 127 -9.73 -11.25 -4.19
CA LEU A 127 -10.62 -11.15 -3.04
C LEU A 127 -12.06 -11.48 -3.41
N LEU A 128 -12.51 -11.06 -4.57
CA LEU A 128 -13.88 -11.33 -5.01
C LEU A 128 -14.07 -12.76 -5.51
N SER A 129 -13.02 -13.38 -6.03
CA SER A 129 -13.13 -14.75 -6.56
C SER A 129 -13.18 -15.83 -5.49
N LYS A 130 -12.95 -15.45 -4.23
CA LYS A 130 -12.95 -16.40 -3.11
C LYS A 130 -14.27 -16.44 -2.34
N CYS A 131 -15.29 -15.93 -2.93
CA CYS A 131 -16.63 -15.97 -2.33
C CYS A 131 -17.18 -17.39 -2.25
#